data_40af0867146cccac81f974536c2b85d7
#
_entry.id   40af0867146cccac81f974536c2b85d7
#
_cell.length_a   1.000
_cell.length_b   1.000
_cell.length_c   1.000
_cell.angle_alpha   90.00
_cell.angle_beta   90.00
_cell.angle_gamma   90.00
#
_symmetry.space_group_name_H-M   'P 1'
#
loop_
_entity.id
_entity.type
_entity.pdbx_description
1 polymer ?
#
loop_
_entity_poly.entity_id
_entity_poly.type
_entity_poly.pdbx_seq_one_letter_code
_entity_poly.pdbx_strand_id
1 'polypeptide(L)'
;ANGEIHLGHVASTYLPADVTTRFLRQKGVEVYYICASDDFGTPILIQSEKEGKTPEEYVEYWNKRDFEDFTAFNIKFDFFYKTSSSENRQFVQYVFKKLQQAGHIYEKEIIQFYCNSDKKFLPDRYVVGTCPYCKANDQYSDLCEKCGRVPEEIENPHCSICGQTPVKEKTMHYFFKLKNFSDKLSEYLGDNKNLQKDVKKYVQNWIKEGLTDWDITRDISWGIPIPVDGEKEKVFYGWF
;
A
#
# COMPACT_ATOMS: atom_id res chain seq x y z
N ALA A 1 -7.37 2.01 -7.25
CA ALA A 1 -8.11 3.19 -7.69
C ALA A 1 -9.07 3.66 -6.59
N ASN A 2 -8.98 4.90 -6.17
CA ASN A 2 -9.72 5.42 -5.02
C ASN A 2 -10.48 6.73 -5.34
N GLY A 3 -10.74 7.02 -6.60
CA GLY A 3 -11.44 8.21 -7.04
C GLY A 3 -10.90 8.75 -8.37
N GLU A 4 -11.47 9.87 -8.79
CA GLU A 4 -11.13 10.51 -10.08
C GLU A 4 -9.65 10.91 -10.14
N ILE A 5 -9.03 10.65 -11.29
CA ILE A 5 -7.74 11.23 -11.62
C ILE A 5 -7.90 12.73 -11.92
N HIS A 6 -6.92 13.53 -11.52
CA HIS A 6 -6.92 14.96 -11.84
C HIS A 6 -5.71 15.34 -12.71
N LEU A 7 -5.73 16.55 -13.26
CA LEU A 7 -4.67 17.03 -14.14
C LEU A 7 -3.25 16.91 -13.56
N GLY A 8 -3.10 17.00 -12.24
CA GLY A 8 -1.81 16.79 -11.58
C GLY A 8 -1.29 15.38 -11.79
N HIS A 9 -2.11 14.35 -11.63
CA HIS A 9 -1.72 12.95 -11.91
C HIS A 9 -1.30 12.78 -13.38
N VAL A 10 -2.11 13.30 -14.30
CA VAL A 10 -1.84 13.19 -15.74
C VAL A 10 -0.53 13.88 -16.10
N ALA A 11 -0.34 15.14 -15.67
CA ALA A 11 0.81 15.96 -16.06
C ALA A 11 2.12 15.56 -15.40
N SER A 12 2.08 15.05 -14.15
CA SER A 12 3.30 14.73 -13.41
C SER A 12 3.83 13.31 -13.68
N THR A 13 2.98 12.39 -14.06
CA THR A 13 3.33 10.96 -14.11
C THR A 13 3.01 10.32 -15.46
N TYR A 14 1.74 10.28 -15.83
CA TYR A 14 1.30 9.45 -16.95
C TYR A 14 1.65 10.02 -18.32
N LEU A 15 1.41 11.30 -18.54
CA LEU A 15 1.72 11.95 -19.81
C LEU A 15 3.24 12.00 -20.10
N PRO A 16 4.11 12.39 -19.16
CA PRO A 16 5.56 12.33 -19.37
C PRO A 16 6.08 10.94 -19.71
N ALA A 17 5.53 9.89 -19.07
CA ALA A 17 5.91 8.52 -19.34
C ALA A 17 5.45 8.08 -20.75
N ASP A 18 4.24 8.43 -21.18
CA ASP A 18 3.75 8.15 -22.54
C ASP A 18 4.61 8.85 -23.62
N VAL A 19 4.91 10.14 -23.42
CA VAL A 19 5.79 10.90 -24.31
C VAL A 19 7.18 10.27 -24.42
N THR A 20 7.76 9.89 -23.27
CA THR A 20 9.07 9.21 -23.23
C THR A 20 9.03 7.88 -23.97
N THR A 21 7.99 7.08 -23.74
CA THR A 21 7.80 5.79 -24.41
C THR A 21 7.72 5.96 -25.93
N ARG A 22 6.92 6.92 -26.42
CA ARG A 22 6.80 7.21 -27.85
C ARG A 22 8.13 7.66 -28.44
N PHE A 23 8.85 8.54 -27.74
CA PHE A 23 10.17 9.00 -28.18
C PHE A 23 11.18 7.86 -28.30
N LEU A 24 11.26 6.99 -27.30
CA LEU A 24 12.17 5.85 -27.31
C LEU A 24 11.83 4.87 -28.45
N ARG A 25 10.56 4.61 -28.70
CA ARG A 25 10.09 3.78 -29.82
C ARG A 25 10.48 4.36 -31.17
N GLN A 26 10.39 5.68 -31.34
CA GLN A 26 10.86 6.37 -32.55
C GLN A 26 12.37 6.22 -32.76
N LYS A 27 13.14 5.99 -31.68
CA LYS A 27 14.58 5.69 -31.72
C LYS A 27 14.89 4.21 -31.95
N GLY A 28 13.89 3.36 -32.16
CA GLY A 28 14.04 1.92 -32.33
C GLY A 28 14.29 1.15 -31.03
N VAL A 29 14.05 1.75 -29.87
CA VAL A 29 14.17 1.07 -28.59
C VAL A 29 12.88 0.29 -28.30
N GLU A 30 13.02 -0.98 -27.93
CA GLU A 30 11.90 -1.78 -27.44
C GLU A 30 11.51 -1.30 -26.04
N VAL A 31 10.26 -0.83 -25.88
CA VAL A 31 9.75 -0.26 -24.63
C VAL A 31 8.31 -0.70 -24.42
N TYR A 32 8.01 -1.15 -23.22
CA TYR A 32 6.65 -1.45 -22.74
C TYR A 32 6.22 -0.41 -21.73
N TYR A 33 5.06 0.19 -21.94
CA TYR A 33 4.43 1.10 -20.98
C TYR A 33 3.32 0.37 -20.24
N ILE A 34 3.61 0.01 -19.00
CA ILE A 34 2.73 -0.80 -18.15
C ILE A 34 2.16 0.07 -17.04
N CYS A 35 0.89 -0.07 -16.75
CA CYS A 35 0.23 0.56 -15.63
C CYS A 35 -0.80 -0.38 -14.99
N ALA A 36 -1.06 -0.20 -13.71
CA ALA A 36 -2.15 -0.87 -13.01
C ALA A 36 -2.76 0.08 -11.98
N SER A 37 -4.07 -0.06 -11.73
CA SER A 37 -4.67 0.58 -10.57
C SER A 37 -4.24 -0.13 -9.29
N ASP A 38 -3.92 0.64 -8.25
CA ASP A 38 -3.76 0.13 -6.90
C ASP A 38 -5.15 0.00 -6.27
N ASP A 39 -5.58 -1.24 -6.03
CA ASP A 39 -6.95 -1.57 -5.63
C ASP A 39 -7.06 -1.92 -4.15
N PHE A 40 -5.96 -1.91 -3.40
CA PHE A 40 -5.97 -2.31 -2.01
C PHE A 40 -5.76 -1.13 -1.05
N GLY A 41 -6.09 -1.36 0.21
CA GLY A 41 -5.92 -0.40 1.28
C GLY A 41 -7.21 0.05 1.95
N THR A 42 -7.08 0.56 3.16
CA THR A 42 -8.20 1.03 4.00
C THR A 42 -9.01 2.18 3.37
N PRO A 43 -8.44 3.12 2.61
CA PRO A 43 -9.22 4.17 1.96
C PRO A 43 -10.28 3.62 1.00
N ILE A 44 -9.99 2.55 0.27
CA ILE A 44 -10.92 1.89 -0.66
C ILE A 44 -12.06 1.24 0.11
N LEU A 45 -11.74 0.50 1.19
CA LEU A 45 -12.75 -0.10 2.06
C LEU A 45 -13.71 0.95 2.62
N ILE A 46 -13.18 2.00 3.23
CA ILE A 46 -13.98 3.06 3.84
C ILE A 46 -14.88 3.74 2.79
N GLN A 47 -14.36 4.00 1.61
CA GLN A 47 -15.13 4.69 0.58
C GLN A 47 -16.17 3.78 -0.07
N SER A 48 -15.87 2.52 -0.32
CA SER A 48 -16.84 1.54 -0.82
C SER A 48 -17.99 1.33 0.17
N GLU A 49 -17.69 1.22 1.48
CA GLU A 49 -18.69 1.13 2.54
C GLU A 49 -19.62 2.37 2.56
N LYS A 50 -19.06 3.59 2.42
CA LYS A 50 -19.85 4.83 2.36
C LYS A 50 -20.77 4.90 1.14
N GLU A 51 -20.36 4.33 0.01
CA GLU A 51 -21.16 4.29 -1.21
C GLU A 51 -22.11 3.08 -1.28
N GLY A 52 -22.10 2.20 -0.28
CA GLY A 52 -22.92 0.98 -0.25
C GLY A 52 -22.54 -0.02 -1.34
N LYS A 53 -21.27 -0.02 -1.75
CA LYS A 53 -20.71 -0.93 -2.76
C LYS A 53 -19.79 -1.96 -2.13
N THR A 54 -19.60 -3.09 -2.80
CA THR A 54 -18.48 -3.96 -2.46
C THR A 54 -17.15 -3.33 -2.89
N PRO A 55 -16.01 -3.65 -2.23
CA PRO A 55 -14.71 -3.17 -2.68
C PRO A 55 -14.40 -3.55 -4.13
N GLU A 56 -14.81 -4.74 -4.55
CA GLU A 56 -14.67 -5.23 -5.93
C GLU A 56 -15.39 -4.33 -6.94
N GLU A 57 -16.67 -4.04 -6.68
CA GLU A 57 -17.48 -3.15 -7.54
C GLU A 57 -16.89 -1.75 -7.60
N TYR A 58 -16.38 -1.26 -6.45
CA TYR A 58 -15.79 0.06 -6.33
C TYR A 58 -14.52 0.18 -7.17
N VAL A 59 -13.57 -0.75 -7.02
CA VAL A 59 -12.29 -0.69 -7.77
C VAL A 59 -12.47 -0.98 -9.26
N GLU A 60 -13.41 -1.86 -9.63
CA GLU A 60 -13.74 -2.14 -11.03
C GLU A 60 -14.27 -0.89 -11.75
N TYR A 61 -15.17 -0.14 -11.08
CA TYR A 61 -15.71 1.11 -11.61
C TYR A 61 -14.58 2.14 -11.84
N TRP A 62 -13.70 2.36 -10.85
CA TRP A 62 -12.64 3.36 -10.96
C TRP A 62 -11.52 2.93 -11.92
N ASN A 63 -11.17 1.65 -11.97
CA ASN A 63 -10.20 1.14 -12.94
C ASN A 63 -10.65 1.42 -14.38
N LYS A 64 -11.91 1.13 -14.67
CA LYS A 64 -12.51 1.42 -15.99
C LYS A 64 -12.56 2.91 -16.27
N ARG A 65 -13.00 3.72 -15.31
CA ARG A 65 -13.10 5.17 -15.45
C ARG A 65 -11.75 5.83 -15.71
N ASP A 66 -10.74 5.46 -14.92
CA ASP A 66 -9.38 5.95 -15.08
C ASP A 66 -8.82 5.61 -16.47
N PHE A 67 -9.06 4.40 -16.94
CA PHE A 67 -8.64 3.98 -18.28
C PHE A 67 -9.32 4.81 -19.40
N GLU A 68 -10.60 5.10 -19.24
CA GLU A 68 -11.34 5.99 -20.17
C GLU A 68 -10.74 7.40 -20.19
N ASP A 69 -10.42 7.95 -19.02
CA ASP A 69 -9.82 9.27 -18.87
C ASP A 69 -8.40 9.31 -19.48
N PHE A 70 -7.54 8.33 -19.22
CA PHE A 70 -6.24 8.23 -19.88
C PHE A 70 -6.36 8.15 -21.40
N THR A 71 -7.33 7.40 -21.90
CA THR A 71 -7.60 7.27 -23.33
C THR A 71 -8.03 8.61 -23.94
N ALA A 72 -8.85 9.39 -23.23
CA ALA A 72 -9.26 10.74 -23.66
C ALA A 72 -8.08 11.72 -23.77
N PHE A 73 -7.05 11.56 -22.93
CA PHE A 73 -5.78 12.28 -23.02
C PHE A 73 -4.81 11.68 -24.07
N ASN A 74 -5.23 10.67 -24.84
CA ASN A 74 -4.41 9.95 -25.80
C ASN A 74 -3.16 9.28 -25.20
N ILE A 75 -3.20 8.98 -23.90
CA ILE A 75 -2.19 8.18 -23.23
C ILE A 75 -2.44 6.71 -23.55
N LYS A 76 -1.41 6.00 -24.01
CA LYS A 76 -1.53 4.61 -24.50
C LYS A 76 -0.60 3.69 -23.73
N PHE A 77 -1.18 2.88 -22.87
CA PHE A 77 -0.48 1.77 -22.23
C PHE A 77 -0.44 0.54 -23.18
N ASP A 78 0.62 -0.24 -23.09
CA ASP A 78 0.63 -1.59 -23.67
C ASP A 78 -0.21 -2.54 -22.82
N PHE A 79 -0.13 -2.36 -21.49
CA PHE A 79 -0.95 -3.09 -20.52
C PHE A 79 -1.45 -2.12 -19.45
N PHE A 80 -2.75 -2.05 -19.30
CA PHE A 80 -3.41 -1.39 -18.17
C PHE A 80 -4.23 -2.43 -17.44
N TYR A 81 -3.88 -2.67 -16.17
CA TYR A 81 -4.49 -3.75 -15.39
C TYR A 81 -4.82 -3.31 -13.97
N LYS A 82 -4.90 -4.23 -13.02
CA LYS A 82 -5.28 -3.98 -11.64
C LYS A 82 -4.56 -4.90 -10.66
N THR A 83 -4.21 -4.39 -9.47
CA THR A 83 -3.54 -5.17 -8.44
C THR A 83 -4.44 -6.23 -7.80
N SER A 84 -5.78 -6.07 -7.89
CA SER A 84 -6.78 -7.06 -7.44
C SER A 84 -6.95 -8.26 -8.39
N SER A 85 -6.16 -8.35 -9.46
CA SER A 85 -6.25 -9.45 -10.43
C SER A 85 -5.89 -10.82 -9.85
N SER A 86 -6.43 -11.87 -10.48
CA SER A 86 -6.10 -13.25 -10.13
C SER A 86 -4.63 -13.58 -10.32
N GLU A 87 -4.01 -13.03 -11.35
CA GLU A 87 -2.60 -13.20 -11.68
C GLU A 87 -1.70 -12.60 -10.60
N ASN A 88 -1.99 -11.36 -10.19
CA ASN A 88 -1.25 -10.72 -9.11
C ASN A 88 -1.44 -11.47 -7.78
N ARG A 89 -2.66 -11.92 -7.48
CA ARG A 89 -2.93 -12.76 -6.30
C ARG A 89 -2.06 -14.01 -6.27
N GLN A 90 -2.01 -14.75 -7.38
CA GLN A 90 -1.20 -15.96 -7.47
C GLN A 90 0.30 -15.66 -7.32
N PHE A 91 0.77 -14.57 -7.91
CA PHE A 91 2.16 -14.17 -7.84
C PHE A 91 2.57 -13.75 -6.42
N VAL A 92 1.79 -12.91 -5.75
CA VAL A 92 2.03 -12.50 -4.35
C VAL A 92 2.08 -13.72 -3.42
N GLN A 93 1.09 -14.62 -3.54
CA GLN A 93 1.06 -15.86 -2.76
C GLN A 93 2.25 -16.78 -3.06
N TYR A 94 2.70 -16.83 -4.31
CA TYR A 94 3.92 -17.57 -4.68
C TYR A 94 5.16 -16.95 -4.03
N VAL A 95 5.33 -15.63 -4.09
CA VAL A 95 6.45 -14.91 -3.46
C VAL A 95 6.47 -15.16 -1.95
N PHE A 96 5.32 -15.03 -1.28
CA PHE A 96 5.21 -15.31 0.15
C PHE A 96 5.68 -16.73 0.50
N LYS A 97 5.19 -17.75 -0.21
CA LYS A 97 5.59 -19.14 0.02
C LYS A 97 7.10 -19.34 -0.16
N LYS A 98 7.70 -18.69 -1.15
CA LYS A 98 9.15 -18.75 -1.37
C LYS A 98 9.93 -18.09 -0.24
N LEU A 99 9.51 -16.93 0.24
CA LEU A 99 10.13 -16.23 1.35
C LEU A 99 9.97 -17.01 2.66
N GLN A 100 8.81 -17.63 2.89
CA GLN A 100 8.55 -18.47 4.05
C GLN A 100 9.44 -19.73 4.04
N GLN A 101 9.53 -20.43 2.91
CA GLN A 101 10.42 -21.59 2.73
C GLN A 101 11.90 -21.23 2.95
N ALA A 102 12.30 -20.01 2.56
CA ALA A 102 13.66 -19.50 2.77
C ALA A 102 13.90 -18.99 4.21
N GLY A 103 12.90 -19.08 5.10
CA GLY A 103 13.03 -18.65 6.50
C GLY A 103 13.02 -17.15 6.71
N HIS A 104 12.56 -16.37 5.72
CA HIS A 104 12.51 -14.90 5.78
C HIS A 104 11.18 -14.36 6.31
N ILE A 105 10.20 -15.22 6.56
CA ILE A 105 8.91 -14.87 7.17
C ILE A 105 8.80 -15.51 8.54
N TYR A 106 8.22 -14.80 9.51
CA TYR A 106 7.89 -15.32 10.84
C TYR A 106 6.60 -14.70 11.36
N GLU A 107 5.98 -15.36 12.32
CA GLU A 107 4.79 -14.87 13.01
C GLU A 107 5.17 -14.10 14.26
N LYS A 108 4.42 -13.05 14.55
CA LYS A 108 4.58 -12.22 15.74
C LYS A 108 3.24 -11.73 16.24
N GLU A 109 2.99 -11.90 17.55
CA GLU A 109 1.86 -11.24 18.22
C GLU A 109 2.11 -9.75 18.30
N ILE A 110 1.13 -8.97 17.88
CA ILE A 110 1.10 -7.52 17.99
C ILE A 110 -0.17 -7.07 18.72
N ILE A 111 -0.15 -5.83 19.19
CA ILE A 111 -1.32 -5.19 19.80
C ILE A 111 -1.85 -4.17 18.82
N GLN A 112 -3.14 -4.26 18.47
CA GLN A 112 -3.81 -3.32 17.59
C GLN A 112 -5.09 -2.78 18.23
N PHE A 113 -5.59 -1.67 17.73
CA PHE A 113 -6.90 -1.17 18.11
C PHE A 113 -8.00 -2.07 17.54
N TYR A 114 -9.01 -2.34 18.38
CA TYR A 114 -10.19 -3.13 18.05
C TYR A 114 -11.47 -2.38 18.43
N CYS A 115 -12.42 -2.33 17.54
CA CYS A 115 -13.73 -1.73 17.78
C CYS A 115 -14.73 -2.79 18.23
N ASN A 116 -15.18 -2.72 19.49
CA ASN A 116 -16.19 -3.63 20.02
C ASN A 116 -17.57 -3.46 19.36
N SER A 117 -17.89 -2.24 18.92
CA SER A 117 -19.15 -1.93 18.24
C SER A 117 -19.19 -2.53 16.83
N ASP A 118 -18.14 -2.30 16.05
CA ASP A 118 -18.05 -2.77 14.65
C ASP A 118 -17.47 -4.18 14.55
N LYS A 119 -17.01 -4.76 15.68
CA LYS A 119 -16.43 -6.11 15.81
C LYS A 119 -15.28 -6.37 14.80
N LYS A 120 -14.37 -5.39 14.70
CA LYS A 120 -13.22 -5.50 13.78
C LYS A 120 -11.97 -4.80 14.33
N PHE A 121 -10.80 -5.27 13.90
CA PHE A 121 -9.55 -4.54 14.07
C PHE A 121 -9.56 -3.25 13.26
N LEU A 122 -8.85 -2.26 13.77
CA LEU A 122 -8.81 -0.92 13.19
C LEU A 122 -7.37 -0.59 12.74
N PRO A 123 -6.88 -1.12 11.62
CA PRO A 123 -5.59 -0.71 11.08
C PRO A 123 -5.67 0.66 10.42
N ASP A 124 -4.54 1.33 10.38
CA ASP A 124 -4.29 2.52 9.56
C ASP A 124 -5.38 3.61 9.75
N ARG A 125 -6.13 3.94 8.70
CA ARG A 125 -7.13 5.02 8.67
C ARG A 125 -8.46 4.73 9.39
N TYR A 126 -8.61 3.54 9.92
CA TYR A 126 -9.78 3.24 10.77
C TYR A 126 -9.68 3.85 12.17
N VAL A 127 -8.50 4.32 12.59
CA VAL A 127 -8.31 5.03 13.84
C VAL A 127 -8.03 6.50 13.58
N VAL A 128 -8.82 7.35 14.22
CA VAL A 128 -8.70 8.81 14.15
C VAL A 128 -8.52 9.35 15.56
N GLY A 129 -7.78 10.43 15.71
CA GLY A 129 -7.57 11.06 17.03
C GLY A 129 -6.73 12.33 16.94
N THR A 130 -6.07 12.69 18.03
CA THR A 130 -5.23 13.88 18.12
C THR A 130 -3.77 13.51 17.83
N CYS A 131 -3.15 14.22 16.88
CA CYS A 131 -1.74 14.02 16.56
C CYS A 131 -0.85 14.37 17.76
N PRO A 132 0.05 13.46 18.22
CA PRO A 132 0.91 13.71 19.39
C PRO A 132 1.92 14.83 19.16
N TYR A 133 2.27 15.11 17.90
CA TYR A 133 3.30 16.10 17.55
C TYR A 133 2.77 17.53 17.35
N CYS A 134 1.72 17.70 16.55
CA CYS A 134 1.20 19.03 16.21
C CYS A 134 -0.14 19.36 16.89
N LYS A 135 -0.68 18.43 17.68
CA LYS A 135 -1.94 18.55 18.42
C LYS A 135 -3.18 18.85 17.55
N ALA A 136 -3.10 18.55 16.26
CA ALA A 136 -4.25 18.61 15.38
C ALA A 136 -5.22 17.48 15.71
N ASN A 137 -6.51 17.80 15.81
CA ASN A 137 -7.58 16.80 15.97
C ASN A 137 -7.92 16.12 14.66
N ASP A 138 -8.63 15.01 14.74
CA ASP A 138 -9.17 14.26 13.59
C ASP A 138 -8.11 13.83 12.59
N GLN A 139 -6.93 13.43 13.11
CA GLN A 139 -5.84 12.91 12.31
C GLN A 139 -5.81 11.39 12.34
N TYR A 140 -5.40 10.77 11.23
CA TYR A 140 -5.27 9.32 11.11
C TYR A 140 -4.06 8.78 11.87
N SER A 141 -4.15 7.52 12.31
CA SER A 141 -3.07 6.88 13.06
C SER A 141 -1.85 6.52 12.20
N ASP A 142 -2.03 6.39 10.89
CA ASP A 142 -0.95 6.07 9.93
C ASP A 142 -0.23 7.31 9.38
N LEU A 143 -0.89 8.47 9.39
CA LEU A 143 -0.31 9.72 8.89
C LEU A 143 -1.11 10.93 9.39
N CYS A 144 -0.42 11.88 10.01
CA CYS A 144 -1.01 13.19 10.27
C CYS A 144 -1.01 14.05 9.00
N GLU A 145 -2.17 14.34 8.44
CA GLU A 145 -2.29 15.14 7.21
C GLU A 145 -1.85 16.61 7.41
N LYS A 146 -1.86 17.11 8.66
CA LYS A 146 -1.46 18.49 8.96
C LYS A 146 0.06 18.68 9.02
N CYS A 147 0.80 17.76 9.64
CA CYS A 147 2.25 17.91 9.82
C CYS A 147 3.09 16.89 9.03
N GLY A 148 2.45 15.94 8.33
CA GLY A 148 3.10 14.93 7.50
C GLY A 148 3.90 13.86 8.27
N ARG A 149 3.73 13.78 9.60
CA ARG A 149 4.41 12.78 10.42
C ARG A 149 3.52 11.57 10.67
N VAL A 150 4.13 10.40 10.75
CA VAL A 150 3.48 9.18 11.24
C VAL A 150 3.44 9.23 12.76
N PRO A 151 2.27 9.23 13.41
CA PRO A 151 2.18 9.17 14.87
C PRO A 151 2.73 7.85 15.40
N GLU A 152 3.53 7.88 16.46
CA GLU A 152 3.90 6.65 17.19
C GLU A 152 2.67 6.04 17.87
N GLU A 153 1.87 6.88 18.51
CA GLU A 153 0.58 6.53 19.08
C GLU A 153 -0.34 7.75 19.00
N ILE A 154 -1.52 7.58 18.42
CA ILE A 154 -2.52 8.64 18.31
C ILE A 154 -3.17 8.89 19.68
N GLU A 155 -3.33 10.16 20.09
CA GLU A 155 -4.01 10.54 21.33
C GLU A 155 -5.53 10.57 21.13
N ASN A 156 -6.30 10.23 22.19
CA ASN A 156 -7.77 10.20 22.15
C ASN A 156 -8.33 9.42 20.96
N PRO A 157 -7.92 8.14 20.77
CA PRO A 157 -8.32 7.38 19.60
C PRO A 157 -9.80 7.10 19.58
N HIS A 158 -10.41 7.18 18.39
CA HIS A 158 -11.78 6.74 18.12
C HIS A 158 -11.88 6.04 16.76
N CYS A 159 -12.86 5.15 16.65
CA CYS A 159 -13.16 4.46 15.41
C CYS A 159 -13.68 5.46 14.37
N SER A 160 -13.11 5.50 13.17
CA SER A 160 -13.52 6.41 12.10
C SER A 160 -14.90 6.10 11.52
N ILE A 161 -15.50 4.94 11.87
CA ILE A 161 -16.82 4.50 11.41
C ILE A 161 -17.89 4.88 12.41
N CYS A 162 -17.79 4.38 13.64
CA CYS A 162 -18.85 4.55 14.66
C CYS A 162 -18.52 5.61 15.74
N GLY A 163 -17.32 6.19 15.73
CA GLY A 163 -16.90 7.20 16.72
C GLY A 163 -16.59 6.66 18.13
N GLN A 164 -16.76 5.37 18.38
CA GLN A 164 -16.51 4.77 19.70
C GLN A 164 -15.01 4.68 19.99
N THR A 165 -14.66 4.77 21.28
CA THR A 165 -13.28 4.56 21.72
C THR A 165 -12.91 3.10 21.56
N PRO A 166 -11.85 2.76 20.79
CA PRO A 166 -11.42 1.38 20.59
C PRO A 166 -10.67 0.84 21.81
N VAL A 167 -10.63 -0.48 21.92
CA VAL A 167 -9.79 -1.20 22.88
C VAL A 167 -8.52 -1.70 22.21
N LYS A 168 -7.53 -2.13 22.98
CA LYS A 168 -6.32 -2.77 22.47
C LYS A 168 -6.48 -4.29 22.57
N GLU A 169 -6.36 -5.00 21.46
CA GLU A 169 -6.47 -6.45 21.33
C GLU A 169 -5.21 -7.03 20.69
N LYS A 170 -4.94 -8.31 20.99
CA LYS A 170 -3.82 -9.06 20.44
C LYS A 170 -4.22 -9.73 19.13
N THR A 171 -3.32 -9.67 18.16
CA THR A 171 -3.46 -10.39 16.89
C THR A 171 -2.12 -10.92 16.42
N MET A 172 -2.12 -12.04 15.68
CA MET A 172 -0.91 -12.62 15.10
C MET A 172 -0.69 -12.07 13.70
N HIS A 173 0.48 -11.52 13.42
CA HIS A 173 0.84 -11.01 12.10
C HIS A 173 2.07 -11.74 11.54
N TYR A 174 2.18 -11.72 10.21
CA TYR A 174 3.38 -12.21 9.51
C TYR A 174 4.33 -11.05 9.25
N PHE A 175 5.60 -11.28 9.55
CA PHE A 175 6.66 -10.29 9.38
C PHE A 175 7.72 -10.79 8.42
N PHE A 176 8.18 -9.90 7.54
CA PHE A 176 9.34 -10.13 6.69
C PHE A 176 10.60 -9.63 7.41
N LYS A 177 11.63 -10.49 7.49
CA LYS A 177 12.92 -10.20 8.16
C LYS A 177 13.77 -9.23 7.33
N LEU A 178 13.27 -7.99 7.15
CA LEU A 178 13.95 -6.97 6.33
C LEU A 178 15.34 -6.62 6.83
N LYS A 179 15.58 -6.66 8.15
CA LYS A 179 16.89 -6.42 8.76
C LYS A 179 18.00 -7.31 8.18
N ASN A 180 17.68 -8.56 7.83
CA ASN A 180 18.64 -9.51 7.30
C ASN A 180 19.16 -9.14 5.91
N PHE A 181 18.57 -8.15 5.27
CA PHE A 181 18.93 -7.68 3.92
C PHE A 181 19.73 -6.39 3.93
N SER A 182 20.02 -5.79 5.10
CA SER A 182 20.68 -4.48 5.21
C SER A 182 22.01 -4.41 4.44
N ASP A 183 22.88 -5.41 4.58
CA ASP A 183 24.18 -5.43 3.91
C ASP A 183 24.04 -5.59 2.39
N LYS A 184 23.17 -6.52 1.95
CA LYS A 184 22.88 -6.74 0.53
C LYS A 184 22.26 -5.52 -0.13
N LEU A 185 21.37 -4.83 0.57
CA LEU A 185 20.76 -3.57 0.08
C LEU A 185 21.79 -2.46 0.02
N SER A 186 22.69 -2.35 0.99
CA SER A 186 23.79 -1.38 0.98
C SER A 186 24.72 -1.59 -0.21
N GLU A 187 25.12 -2.84 -0.47
CA GLU A 187 25.94 -3.22 -1.61
C GLU A 187 25.24 -2.89 -2.94
N TYR A 188 24.00 -3.36 -3.10
CA TYR A 188 23.18 -3.10 -4.29
C TYR A 188 23.04 -1.59 -4.57
N LEU A 189 22.76 -0.78 -3.55
CA LEU A 189 22.65 0.67 -3.69
C LEU A 189 24.02 1.29 -4.01
N GLY A 190 25.11 0.76 -3.41
CA GLY A 190 26.48 1.20 -3.68
C GLY A 190 26.81 1.11 -5.17
N ASP A 191 26.55 -0.03 -5.78
CA ASP A 191 26.95 -0.36 -7.13
C ASP A 191 25.96 0.12 -8.21
N ASN A 192 24.70 0.38 -7.85
CA ASN A 192 23.68 0.78 -8.80
C ASN A 192 23.90 2.21 -9.33
N LYS A 193 24.32 2.30 -10.60
CA LYS A 193 24.56 3.57 -11.31
C LYS A 193 23.29 4.18 -11.93
N ASN A 194 22.19 3.42 -11.96
CA ASN A 194 20.94 3.84 -12.61
C ASN A 194 19.99 4.57 -11.66
N LEU A 195 20.24 4.51 -10.35
CA LEU A 195 19.44 5.23 -9.37
C LEU A 195 19.84 6.71 -9.31
N GLN A 196 18.84 7.57 -9.17
CA GLN A 196 19.03 8.98 -8.89
C GLN A 196 19.80 9.16 -7.58
N LYS A 197 20.75 10.10 -7.56
CA LYS A 197 21.66 10.32 -6.41
C LYS A 197 20.90 10.61 -5.11
N ASP A 198 19.85 11.42 -5.18
CA ASP A 198 19.06 11.79 -4.01
C ASP A 198 18.24 10.62 -3.47
N VAL A 199 17.64 9.82 -4.34
CA VAL A 199 16.93 8.57 -3.96
C VAL A 199 17.91 7.61 -3.29
N LYS A 200 19.08 7.40 -3.89
CA LYS A 200 20.12 6.53 -3.35
C LYS A 200 20.55 6.98 -1.94
N LYS A 201 20.83 8.28 -1.77
CA LYS A 201 21.23 8.85 -0.48
C LYS A 201 20.13 8.70 0.58
N TYR A 202 18.87 8.94 0.19
CA TYR A 202 17.71 8.82 1.08
C TYR A 202 17.54 7.39 1.60
N VAL A 203 17.55 6.39 0.72
CA VAL A 203 17.42 4.99 1.11
C VAL A 203 18.64 4.51 1.91
N GLN A 204 19.85 4.95 1.57
CA GLN A 204 21.06 4.64 2.36
C GLN A 204 20.98 5.16 3.80
N ASN A 205 20.31 6.30 4.03
CA ASN A 205 20.11 6.81 5.38
C ASN A 205 19.18 5.89 6.19
N TRP A 206 18.11 5.37 5.61
CA TRP A 206 17.25 4.39 6.29
C TRP A 206 18.03 3.13 6.73
N ILE A 207 18.91 2.63 5.86
CA ILE A 207 19.72 1.46 6.20
C ILE A 207 20.67 1.79 7.35
N LYS A 208 21.28 2.97 7.38
CA LYS A 208 22.18 3.41 8.47
C LYS A 208 21.45 3.64 9.79
N GLU A 209 20.23 4.13 9.76
CA GLU A 209 19.37 4.28 10.94
C GLU A 209 18.91 2.94 11.50
N GLY A 210 18.99 1.87 10.70
CA GLY A 210 18.63 0.51 11.05
C GLY A 210 17.26 0.14 10.51
N LEU A 211 17.22 -0.83 9.59
CA LEU A 211 15.97 -1.37 9.08
C LEU A 211 15.23 -2.15 10.17
N THR A 212 13.92 -2.04 10.19
CA THR A 212 13.03 -2.84 11.02
C THR A 212 12.36 -3.93 10.20
N ASP A 213 12.01 -5.05 10.82
CA ASP A 213 11.24 -6.09 10.15
C ASP A 213 9.86 -5.56 9.78
N TRP A 214 9.38 -5.95 8.63
CA TRP A 214 8.19 -5.38 8.03
C TRP A 214 6.97 -6.24 8.28
N ASP A 215 5.92 -5.66 8.86
CA ASP A 215 4.60 -6.26 8.98
C ASP A 215 3.92 -6.29 7.60
N ILE A 216 3.75 -7.50 7.07
CA ILE A 216 3.24 -7.74 5.72
C ILE A 216 1.78 -8.15 5.68
N THR A 217 1.07 -8.08 6.80
CA THR A 217 -0.34 -8.48 6.88
C THR A 217 -1.24 -7.40 7.48
N ARG A 218 -2.54 -7.54 7.25
CA ARG A 218 -3.58 -6.66 7.80
C ARG A 218 -4.82 -7.46 8.17
N ASP A 219 -5.45 -7.09 9.29
CA ASP A 219 -6.74 -7.61 9.75
C ASP A 219 -7.89 -6.84 9.10
N ILE A 220 -8.07 -6.99 7.79
CA ILE A 220 -9.14 -6.38 7.00
C ILE A 220 -9.70 -7.41 6.01
N SER A 221 -10.92 -7.16 5.54
CA SER A 221 -11.63 -8.07 4.64
C SER A 221 -11.21 -7.96 3.17
N TRP A 222 -10.59 -6.84 2.76
CA TRP A 222 -10.23 -6.57 1.38
C TRP A 222 -8.72 -6.60 1.16
N GLY A 223 -8.27 -7.55 0.36
CA GLY A 223 -6.86 -7.76 0.06
C GLY A 223 -6.60 -9.15 -0.52
N ILE A 224 -5.35 -9.46 -0.76
CA ILE A 224 -4.93 -10.80 -1.19
C ILE A 224 -4.86 -11.71 0.05
N PRO A 225 -5.65 -12.81 0.11
CA PRO A 225 -5.66 -13.73 1.25
C PRO A 225 -4.30 -14.41 1.47
N ILE A 226 -3.93 -14.60 2.72
CA ILE A 226 -2.72 -15.33 3.11
C ILE A 226 -2.92 -16.83 2.77
N PRO A 227 -1.98 -17.47 2.06
CA PRO A 227 -2.10 -18.87 1.65
C PRO A 227 -1.64 -19.84 2.75
N VAL A 228 -2.21 -19.70 3.96
CA VAL A 228 -1.95 -20.56 5.14
C VAL A 228 -3.26 -21.18 5.59
N ASP A 229 -3.25 -22.50 5.82
CA ASP A 229 -4.44 -23.22 6.24
C ASP A 229 -4.97 -22.72 7.58
N GLY A 230 -6.26 -22.42 7.63
CA GLY A 230 -6.94 -21.90 8.83
C GLY A 230 -6.91 -20.37 8.96
N GLU A 231 -6.08 -19.66 8.20
CA GLU A 231 -6.06 -18.21 8.18
C GLU A 231 -7.13 -17.67 7.21
N LYS A 232 -8.19 -17.06 7.73
CA LYS A 232 -9.33 -16.58 6.92
C LYS A 232 -9.59 -15.07 7.07
N GLU A 233 -8.99 -14.45 8.08
CA GLU A 233 -9.33 -13.08 8.47
C GLU A 233 -8.24 -12.07 8.11
N LYS A 234 -7.11 -12.55 7.56
CA LYS A 234 -5.96 -11.71 7.22
C LYS A 234 -5.69 -11.67 5.73
N VAL A 235 -5.26 -10.53 5.30
CA VAL A 235 -4.80 -10.28 3.93
C VAL A 235 -3.38 -9.73 3.95
N PHE A 236 -2.71 -9.82 2.80
CA PHE A 236 -1.44 -9.11 2.63
C PHE A 236 -1.64 -7.60 2.63
N TYR A 237 -0.67 -6.90 3.20
CA TYR A 237 -0.53 -5.47 3.00
C TYR A 237 -0.30 -5.18 1.50
N GLY A 238 -1.04 -4.24 0.94
CA GLY A 238 -1.10 -4.03 -0.51
C GLY A 238 0.24 -3.70 -1.19
N TRP A 239 1.25 -3.35 -0.41
CA TRP A 239 2.60 -3.03 -0.90
C TRP A 239 3.62 -4.18 -0.75
N PHE A 240 3.17 -5.34 -0.28
CA PHE A 240 4.01 -6.55 -0.17
C PHE A 240 4.20 -7.29 -1.50
#